data_9fffa91f0d78fb21bb4b533787bb9aad
#
_entry.id   9fffa91f0d78fb21bb4b533787bb9aad
#
_cell.length_a   1.000
_cell.length_b   1.000
_cell.length_c   1.000
_cell.angle_alpha   90.00
_cell.angle_beta   90.00
_cell.angle_gamma   90.00
#
_symmetry.space_group_name_H-M   'P 1'
#
loop_
_entity.id
_entity.type
_entity.pdbx_description
1 polymer ?
#
loop_
_entity_poly.entity_id
_entity_poly.type
_entity_poly.pdbx_seq_one_letter_code
_entity_poly.pdbx_strand_id
1 'polypeptide(L)'
;MSEISFETALGARVEDMLDACTRCGKCVDVCPSVKPAGIGAASSEDIISGVLDIVRSGEGPEASRKWAASCMLSGECIKACDYGVNPRFLLAMARLAITKTESELPDRRRLGVERYRGLGRDVTVLSRLQLDGEVLERLGQKTASVSTPVEAPDFVFYTGCNVLKTPHIALLALDIMDVLGVTYQVMGGLSHCCGILQLRSGDAEMAARMGSGTMEKLSHSKSGQVISWCPSCYVQFTELTLPTIERQGGSRPFEMTPFLRFLDGRLAQLKPHLQRRVEMKIALHRHPGVAGVMEAAAEILEAIPGVELVDLNQPAVGLQSVSVGALPAFKRELQLNELQAACEAGVDALVTVYHSDHRELCAHERDWPFRIINILEVVGDSMGLHRQDRYKQLKIMQDADQIVSECSDLIAQHALDVGKARDVVVKAMLGDQPLPLNRGSRPVEQDASDVESA
;
A
#
# COMPACT_ATOMS: atom_id res chain seq x y z
N MET A 1 -1.65 -22.55 30.48
CA MET A 1 -0.48 -22.58 29.59
C MET A 1 -0.01 -21.14 29.45
N SER A 2 1.26 -20.82 29.78
CA SER A 2 1.79 -19.47 29.60
C SER A 2 1.78 -19.12 28.12
N GLU A 3 1.09 -18.05 27.73
CA GLU A 3 1.11 -17.55 26.34
C GLU A 3 2.56 -17.23 25.94
N ILE A 4 3.01 -17.85 24.87
CA ILE A 4 4.32 -17.57 24.27
C ILE A 4 4.32 -16.12 23.79
N SER A 5 5.38 -15.35 24.03
CA SER A 5 5.46 -13.96 23.57
C SER A 5 5.40 -13.88 22.02
N PHE A 6 4.94 -12.75 21.48
CA PHE A 6 4.92 -12.53 20.03
C PHE A 6 6.31 -12.67 19.41
N GLU A 7 7.35 -12.16 20.07
CA GLU A 7 8.74 -12.28 19.58
C GLU A 7 9.22 -13.73 19.55
N THR A 8 8.87 -14.52 20.57
CA THR A 8 9.19 -15.96 20.60
C THR A 8 8.50 -16.70 19.48
N ALA A 9 7.21 -16.42 19.24
CA ALA A 9 6.43 -17.03 18.16
C ALA A 9 6.93 -16.60 16.77
N LEU A 10 7.33 -15.34 16.62
CA LEU A 10 7.94 -14.84 15.39
C LEU A 10 9.29 -15.52 15.13
N GLY A 11 10.13 -15.63 16.15
CA GLY A 11 11.42 -16.36 16.07
C GLY A 11 11.22 -17.81 15.65
N ALA A 12 10.27 -18.52 16.26
CA ALA A 12 9.97 -19.90 15.87
C ALA A 12 9.53 -20.03 14.41
N ARG A 13 8.72 -19.08 13.90
CA ARG A 13 8.36 -19.05 12.46
C ARG A 13 9.56 -18.79 11.55
N VAL A 14 10.47 -17.94 11.98
CA VAL A 14 11.71 -17.69 11.24
C VAL A 14 12.51 -18.97 11.14
N GLU A 15 12.73 -19.69 12.26
CA GLU A 15 13.44 -20.98 12.27
C GLU A 15 12.76 -22.01 11.37
N ASP A 16 11.44 -22.19 11.46
CA ASP A 16 10.69 -23.10 10.56
C ASP A 16 10.99 -22.80 9.07
N MET A 17 11.08 -21.53 8.68
CA MET A 17 11.37 -21.13 7.27
C MET A 17 12.85 -21.30 6.90
N LEU A 18 13.77 -21.04 7.84
CA LEU A 18 15.19 -21.27 7.66
C LEU A 18 15.50 -22.76 7.44
N ASP A 19 14.79 -23.64 8.16
CA ASP A 19 14.93 -25.10 8.05
C ASP A 19 14.29 -25.64 6.77
N ALA A 20 13.15 -25.10 6.36
CA ALA A 20 12.45 -25.51 5.12
C ALA A 20 13.18 -25.03 3.85
N CYS A 21 14.03 -24.01 3.93
CA CYS A 21 14.67 -23.44 2.75
C CYS A 21 15.82 -24.31 2.24
N THR A 22 15.67 -24.87 1.05
CA THR A 22 16.67 -25.70 0.39
C THR A 22 17.80 -24.90 -0.31
N ARG A 23 17.76 -23.56 -0.25
CA ARG A 23 18.74 -22.65 -0.89
C ARG A 23 18.86 -22.80 -2.41
N CYS A 24 17.81 -23.24 -3.08
CA CYS A 24 17.83 -23.54 -4.52
C CYS A 24 17.93 -22.32 -5.44
N GLY A 25 17.90 -21.10 -4.93
CA GLY A 25 18.03 -19.86 -5.70
C GLY A 25 16.82 -19.43 -6.54
N LYS A 26 15.82 -20.27 -6.79
CA LYS A 26 14.64 -19.95 -7.66
C LYS A 26 13.96 -18.62 -7.32
N CYS A 27 13.89 -18.28 -6.03
CA CYS A 27 13.27 -17.02 -5.57
C CYS A 27 14.10 -15.78 -5.97
N VAL A 28 15.39 -15.93 -6.17
CA VAL A 28 16.31 -14.88 -6.67
C VAL A 28 16.16 -14.74 -8.17
N ASP A 29 16.15 -15.88 -8.91
CA ASP A 29 16.07 -15.91 -10.37
C ASP A 29 14.84 -15.17 -10.93
N VAL A 30 13.69 -15.32 -10.25
CA VAL A 30 12.42 -14.68 -10.68
C VAL A 30 12.26 -13.26 -10.15
N CYS A 31 13.18 -12.78 -9.31
CA CYS A 31 12.98 -11.51 -8.62
C CYS A 31 13.30 -10.31 -9.52
N PRO A 32 12.33 -9.42 -9.77
CA PRO A 32 12.52 -8.29 -10.67
C PRO A 32 13.49 -7.22 -10.12
N SER A 33 13.86 -7.27 -8.82
CA SER A 33 14.79 -6.30 -8.23
C SER A 33 16.27 -6.65 -8.41
N VAL A 34 16.62 -7.90 -8.75
CA VAL A 34 18.01 -8.38 -8.80
C VAL A 34 18.84 -7.58 -9.80
N LYS A 35 18.37 -7.46 -11.04
CA LYS A 35 19.06 -6.73 -12.09
C LYS A 35 19.16 -5.22 -11.81
N PRO A 36 18.06 -4.51 -11.48
CA PRO A 36 18.12 -3.08 -11.17
C PRO A 36 18.95 -2.73 -9.94
N ALA A 37 19.06 -3.65 -8.98
CA ALA A 37 19.89 -3.47 -7.79
C ALA A 37 21.39 -3.74 -8.03
N GLY A 38 21.78 -4.09 -9.24
CA GLY A 38 23.17 -4.38 -9.58
C GLY A 38 23.72 -5.65 -8.91
N ILE A 39 22.87 -6.66 -8.68
CA ILE A 39 23.23 -7.94 -8.03
C ILE A 39 23.46 -8.97 -9.11
N GLY A 40 24.56 -8.87 -9.86
CA GLY A 40 24.72 -9.71 -11.04
C GLY A 40 25.89 -10.70 -11.02
N ALA A 41 26.77 -10.63 -10.02
CA ALA A 41 28.02 -11.42 -10.01
C ALA A 41 27.98 -12.65 -9.09
N ALA A 42 27.01 -12.73 -8.17
CA ALA A 42 26.86 -13.86 -7.25
C ALA A 42 25.83 -14.86 -7.79
N SER A 43 25.98 -16.14 -7.47
CA SER A 43 24.99 -17.15 -7.81
C SER A 43 23.70 -16.95 -7.01
N SER A 44 22.58 -17.38 -7.56
CA SER A 44 21.28 -17.28 -6.87
C SER A 44 21.26 -18.07 -5.56
N GLU A 45 21.96 -19.20 -5.53
CA GLU A 45 22.15 -20.03 -4.34
C GLU A 45 22.97 -19.32 -3.26
N ASP A 46 24.04 -18.60 -3.62
CA ASP A 46 24.86 -17.82 -2.70
C ASP A 46 24.08 -16.63 -2.14
N ILE A 47 23.27 -15.96 -2.98
CA ILE A 47 22.45 -14.83 -2.57
C ILE A 47 21.42 -15.25 -1.52
N ILE A 48 20.66 -16.33 -1.77
CA ILE A 48 19.67 -16.80 -0.80
C ILE A 48 20.34 -17.36 0.46
N SER A 49 21.45 -18.08 0.33
CA SER A 49 22.21 -18.58 1.48
C SER A 49 22.68 -17.44 2.38
N GLY A 50 23.23 -16.38 1.79
CA GLY A 50 23.60 -15.17 2.54
C GLY A 50 22.42 -14.44 3.19
N VAL A 51 21.22 -14.48 2.59
CA VAL A 51 20.00 -13.95 3.27
C VAL A 51 19.68 -14.75 4.52
N LEU A 52 19.78 -16.09 4.48
CA LEU A 52 19.57 -16.92 5.68
C LEU A 52 20.61 -16.62 6.78
N ASP A 53 21.86 -16.34 6.39
CA ASP A 53 22.91 -15.95 7.34
C ASP A 53 22.60 -14.58 7.96
N ILE A 54 22.17 -13.60 7.16
CA ILE A 54 21.71 -12.29 7.66
C ILE A 54 20.56 -12.45 8.65
N VAL A 55 19.58 -13.29 8.36
CA VAL A 55 18.45 -13.51 9.28
C VAL A 55 18.91 -14.04 10.63
N ARG A 56 19.96 -14.90 10.66
CA ARG A 56 20.51 -15.47 11.88
C ARG A 56 21.39 -14.51 12.69
N SER A 57 22.23 -13.74 11.99
CA SER A 57 23.31 -12.96 12.62
C SER A 57 23.20 -11.45 12.43
N GLY A 58 22.42 -10.98 11.48
CA GLY A 58 22.41 -9.59 11.03
C GLY A 58 23.54 -9.27 10.02
N GLU A 59 24.46 -10.21 9.78
CA GLU A 59 25.61 -10.06 8.89
C GLU A 59 25.52 -11.01 7.71
N GLY A 60 26.08 -10.61 6.56
CA GLY A 60 26.13 -11.43 5.37
C GLY A 60 26.68 -10.71 4.13
N PRO A 61 26.82 -11.44 3.01
CA PRO A 61 27.40 -10.91 1.78
C PRO A 61 26.65 -9.68 1.26
N GLU A 62 27.39 -8.77 0.61
CA GLU A 62 26.84 -7.52 0.07
C GLU A 62 25.69 -7.77 -0.92
N ALA A 63 25.80 -8.77 -1.81
CA ALA A 63 24.76 -9.13 -2.75
C ALA A 63 23.44 -9.49 -2.05
N SER A 64 23.51 -10.27 -0.96
CA SER A 64 22.35 -10.67 -0.14
C SER A 64 21.74 -9.48 0.61
N ARG A 65 22.58 -8.58 1.14
CA ARG A 65 22.14 -7.33 1.79
C ARG A 65 21.42 -6.42 0.78
N LYS A 66 22.01 -6.22 -0.41
CA LYS A 66 21.39 -5.45 -1.51
C LYS A 66 20.07 -6.06 -1.93
N TRP A 67 19.97 -7.38 -2.07
CA TRP A 67 18.71 -8.02 -2.41
C TRP A 67 17.64 -7.80 -1.34
N ALA A 68 17.98 -7.97 -0.07
CA ALA A 68 17.07 -7.71 1.03
C ALA A 68 16.58 -6.23 1.03
N ALA A 69 17.49 -5.28 0.84
CA ALA A 69 17.18 -3.85 0.81
C ALA A 69 16.30 -3.45 -0.38
N SER A 70 16.54 -4.03 -1.56
CA SER A 70 15.86 -3.70 -2.82
C SER A 70 14.54 -4.44 -3.05
N CYS A 71 14.03 -5.20 -2.06
CA CYS A 71 12.79 -5.94 -2.22
C CYS A 71 11.59 -5.02 -2.51
N MET A 72 11.02 -5.13 -3.70
CA MET A 72 9.87 -4.36 -4.17
C MET A 72 8.51 -4.99 -3.81
N LEU A 73 8.51 -6.07 -3.05
CA LEU A 73 7.32 -6.80 -2.61
C LEU A 73 6.46 -7.36 -3.76
N SER A 74 7.05 -7.70 -4.92
CA SER A 74 6.32 -8.24 -6.07
C SER A 74 5.59 -9.56 -5.77
N GLY A 75 6.13 -10.38 -4.86
CA GLY A 75 5.56 -11.68 -4.51
C GLY A 75 5.96 -12.81 -5.48
N GLU A 76 6.69 -12.55 -6.56
CA GLU A 76 7.10 -13.58 -7.53
C GLU A 76 7.94 -14.69 -6.87
N CYS A 77 8.76 -14.32 -5.91
CA CYS A 77 9.56 -15.27 -5.14
C CYS A 77 8.70 -16.27 -4.32
N ILE A 78 7.49 -15.88 -3.91
CA ILE A 78 6.56 -16.76 -3.20
C ILE A 78 5.98 -17.78 -4.16
N LYS A 79 5.57 -17.35 -5.37
CA LYS A 79 5.03 -18.23 -6.41
C LYS A 79 6.06 -19.25 -6.89
N ALA A 80 7.34 -18.87 -6.93
CA ALA A 80 8.43 -19.71 -7.39
C ALA A 80 8.96 -20.70 -6.34
N CYS A 81 8.50 -20.63 -5.10
CA CYS A 81 8.97 -21.51 -4.03
C CYS A 81 8.16 -22.79 -3.95
N ASP A 82 8.77 -23.93 -4.31
CA ASP A 82 8.14 -25.26 -4.25
C ASP A 82 8.06 -25.82 -2.81
N TYR A 83 8.72 -25.20 -1.86
CA TYR A 83 8.88 -25.72 -0.49
C TYR A 83 7.99 -24.98 0.53
N GLY A 84 7.07 -24.12 0.08
CA GLY A 84 6.15 -23.39 0.95
C GLY A 84 6.79 -22.31 1.81
N VAL A 85 8.07 -21.95 1.54
CA VAL A 85 8.73 -20.82 2.18
C VAL A 85 8.16 -19.53 1.60
N ASN A 86 8.02 -18.49 2.44
CA ASN A 86 7.77 -17.13 1.99
C ASN A 86 9.08 -16.33 1.97
N PRO A 87 9.80 -16.24 0.81
CA PRO A 87 11.06 -15.51 0.74
C PRO A 87 10.88 -14.00 0.98
N ARG A 88 9.72 -13.41 0.64
CA ARG A 88 9.41 -12.03 0.94
C ARG A 88 9.40 -11.75 2.45
N PHE A 89 8.89 -12.67 3.24
CA PHE A 89 8.96 -12.60 4.70
C PHE A 89 10.41 -12.73 5.18
N LEU A 90 11.22 -13.66 4.65
CA LEU A 90 12.63 -13.79 4.99
C LEU A 90 13.42 -12.50 4.67
N LEU A 91 13.16 -11.86 3.52
CA LEU A 91 13.77 -10.57 3.19
C LEU A 91 13.36 -9.45 4.16
N ALA A 92 12.12 -9.48 4.66
CA ALA A 92 11.69 -8.53 5.70
C ALA A 92 12.43 -8.80 7.03
N MET A 93 12.64 -10.05 7.40
CA MET A 93 13.39 -10.43 8.60
C MET A 93 14.89 -10.13 8.45
N ALA A 94 15.45 -10.31 7.26
CA ALA A 94 16.83 -9.91 6.98
C ALA A 94 17.03 -8.39 7.16
N ARG A 95 16.13 -7.56 6.63
CA ARG A 95 16.17 -6.11 6.86
C ARG A 95 16.06 -5.76 8.34
N LEU A 96 15.18 -6.44 9.06
CA LEU A 96 15.03 -6.25 10.51
C LEU A 96 16.33 -6.61 11.25
N ALA A 97 16.97 -7.73 10.90
CA ALA A 97 18.22 -8.18 11.50
C ALA A 97 19.36 -7.17 11.20
N ILE A 98 19.50 -6.72 9.95
CA ILE A 98 20.47 -5.68 9.57
C ILE A 98 20.24 -4.40 10.41
N THR A 99 19.02 -3.92 10.48
CA THR A 99 18.72 -2.68 11.23
C THR A 99 19.04 -2.85 12.73
N LYS A 100 18.85 -4.05 13.28
CA LYS A 100 19.17 -4.33 14.67
C LYS A 100 20.68 -4.34 14.95
N THR A 101 21.51 -4.71 13.99
CA THR A 101 22.98 -4.68 14.14
C THR A 101 23.56 -3.28 13.89
N GLU A 102 22.94 -2.49 13.03
CA GLU A 102 23.44 -1.16 12.63
C GLU A 102 23.01 -0.03 13.56
N SER A 103 21.98 -0.23 14.39
CA SER A 103 21.44 0.84 15.25
C SER A 103 20.93 0.31 16.58
N GLU A 104 21.03 1.14 17.62
CA GLU A 104 20.56 0.83 18.96
C GLU A 104 19.03 0.94 19.09
N LEU A 105 18.42 0.20 20.02
CA LEU A 105 16.96 0.18 20.21
C LEU A 105 16.37 1.57 20.48
N PRO A 106 16.97 2.47 21.29
CA PRO A 106 16.43 3.83 21.48
C PRO A 106 16.31 4.62 20.17
N ASP A 107 17.29 4.51 19.27
CA ASP A 107 17.29 5.20 17.98
C ASP A 107 16.24 4.63 17.04
N ARG A 108 16.11 3.32 16.98
CA ARG A 108 15.04 2.64 16.22
C ARG A 108 13.65 3.07 16.69
N ARG A 109 13.44 3.13 18.02
CA ARG A 109 12.17 3.60 18.62
C ARG A 109 11.91 5.07 18.29
N ARG A 110 12.91 5.92 18.39
CA ARG A 110 12.80 7.34 18.03
C ARG A 110 12.38 7.48 16.56
N LEU A 111 13.08 6.82 15.66
CA LEU A 111 12.77 6.83 14.23
C LEU A 111 11.35 6.32 13.93
N GLY A 112 10.94 5.22 14.56
CA GLY A 112 9.58 4.66 14.43
C GLY A 112 8.49 5.63 14.86
N VAL A 113 8.70 6.31 16.01
CA VAL A 113 7.78 7.33 16.54
C VAL A 113 7.73 8.54 15.61
N GLU A 114 8.86 9.00 15.10
CA GLU A 114 8.97 10.15 14.20
C GLU A 114 8.24 9.89 12.89
N ARG A 115 8.49 8.75 12.25
CA ARG A 115 7.78 8.31 11.04
C ARG A 115 6.27 8.18 11.26
N TYR A 116 5.86 7.62 12.38
CA TYR A 116 4.45 7.47 12.71
C TYR A 116 3.77 8.83 12.94
N ARG A 117 4.41 9.75 13.68
CA ARG A 117 3.90 11.11 13.88
C ARG A 117 3.84 11.90 12.57
N GLY A 118 4.87 11.75 11.72
CA GLY A 118 4.89 12.32 10.37
C GLY A 118 3.71 11.87 9.54
N LEU A 119 3.52 10.55 9.42
CA LEU A 119 2.36 9.98 8.73
C LEU A 119 1.04 10.49 9.31
N GLY A 120 0.94 10.56 10.65
CA GLY A 120 -0.25 11.04 11.34
C GLY A 120 -0.60 12.47 10.98
N ARG A 121 0.38 13.35 11.00
CA ARG A 121 0.23 14.74 10.58
C ARG A 121 -0.23 14.82 9.13
N ASP A 122 0.43 14.11 8.22
CA ASP A 122 0.13 14.15 6.79
C ASP A 122 -1.27 13.66 6.47
N VAL A 123 -1.68 12.53 7.07
CA VAL A 123 -3.03 11.98 6.91
C VAL A 123 -4.07 12.95 7.45
N THR A 124 -3.84 13.50 8.65
CA THR A 124 -4.76 14.43 9.30
C THR A 124 -4.95 15.71 8.49
N VAL A 125 -3.87 16.30 8.03
CA VAL A 125 -3.95 17.55 7.25
C VAL A 125 -4.56 17.27 5.87
N LEU A 126 -4.02 16.32 5.11
CA LEU A 126 -4.47 16.09 3.74
C LEU A 126 -5.93 15.64 3.66
N SER A 127 -6.43 14.85 4.62
CA SER A 127 -7.85 14.50 4.64
C SER A 127 -8.74 15.71 4.93
N ARG A 128 -8.31 16.60 5.83
CA ARG A 128 -9.06 17.80 6.22
C ARG A 128 -9.00 18.93 5.18
N LEU A 129 -8.01 18.95 4.31
CA LEU A 129 -7.99 19.85 3.15
C LEU A 129 -9.00 19.47 2.06
N GLN A 130 -9.62 18.28 2.16
CA GLN A 130 -10.47 17.71 1.13
C GLN A 130 -11.91 17.48 1.58
N LEU A 131 -12.15 17.24 2.87
CA LEU A 131 -13.43 16.82 3.41
C LEU A 131 -13.81 17.64 4.63
N ASP A 132 -15.10 17.88 4.78
CA ASP A 132 -15.69 18.40 6.03
C ASP A 132 -15.71 17.35 7.15
N GLY A 133 -16.07 17.81 8.37
CA GLY A 133 -16.06 16.96 9.56
C GLY A 133 -17.06 15.81 9.51
N GLU A 134 -18.22 16.01 8.92
CA GLU A 134 -19.30 15.02 8.85
C GLU A 134 -18.88 13.85 7.94
N VAL A 135 -18.32 14.15 6.78
CA VAL A 135 -17.80 13.12 5.85
C VAL A 135 -16.60 12.38 6.43
N LEU A 136 -15.72 13.06 7.17
CA LEU A 136 -14.61 12.41 7.89
C LEU A 136 -15.10 11.42 8.94
N GLU A 137 -16.25 11.71 9.61
CA GLU A 137 -16.87 10.80 10.58
C GLU A 137 -17.32 9.48 9.92
N ARG A 138 -17.86 9.54 8.70
CA ARG A 138 -18.25 8.34 7.93
C ARG A 138 -17.05 7.43 7.66
N LEU A 139 -15.86 8.00 7.52
CA LEU A 139 -14.61 7.25 7.34
C LEU A 139 -14.01 6.70 8.65
N GLY A 140 -14.74 6.78 9.76
CA GLY A 140 -14.30 6.23 11.05
C GLY A 140 -13.19 7.02 11.73
N GLN A 141 -13.02 8.31 11.40
CA GLN A 141 -12.00 9.18 12.00
C GLN A 141 -12.42 9.81 13.34
N LYS A 142 -13.56 9.41 13.92
CA LYS A 142 -13.96 9.89 15.25
C LYS A 142 -13.05 9.35 16.34
N THR A 143 -12.64 10.24 17.22
CA THR A 143 -12.01 9.95 18.51
C THR A 143 -12.99 9.54 19.61
N ALA A 144 -14.27 9.35 19.30
CA ALA A 144 -15.28 9.02 20.29
C ALA A 144 -15.43 7.50 20.49
N SER A 145 -15.70 7.13 21.72
CA SER A 145 -15.93 5.77 22.20
C SER A 145 -16.71 4.91 21.21
N VAL A 146 -16.10 3.81 20.79
CA VAL A 146 -16.77 2.78 20.00
C VAL A 146 -17.91 2.20 20.85
N SER A 147 -19.14 2.60 20.58
CA SER A 147 -20.29 1.83 21.03
C SER A 147 -20.24 0.50 20.26
N THR A 148 -20.12 -0.59 20.99
CA THR A 148 -20.16 -1.94 20.39
C THR A 148 -21.44 -2.05 19.57
N PRO A 149 -21.40 -2.41 18.27
CA PRO A 149 -22.61 -2.60 17.49
C PRO A 149 -23.54 -3.61 18.18
N VAL A 150 -24.83 -3.35 18.20
CA VAL A 150 -25.83 -4.25 18.81
C VAL A 150 -25.92 -5.56 18.01
N GLU A 151 -25.70 -5.50 16.71
CA GLU A 151 -25.62 -6.65 15.81
C GLU A 151 -24.25 -6.67 15.13
N ALA A 152 -23.71 -7.88 14.90
CA ALA A 152 -22.45 -8.04 14.17
C ALA A 152 -22.68 -7.64 12.70
N PRO A 153 -21.85 -6.74 12.13
CA PRO A 153 -21.92 -6.42 10.70
C PRO A 153 -21.42 -7.62 9.87
N ASP A 154 -21.84 -7.70 8.62
CA ASP A 154 -21.32 -8.71 7.69
C ASP A 154 -19.81 -8.61 7.55
N PHE A 155 -19.31 -7.36 7.52
CA PHE A 155 -17.90 -7.08 7.28
C PHE A 155 -17.37 -5.95 8.17
N VAL A 156 -16.06 -6.00 8.42
CA VAL A 156 -15.30 -4.82 8.80
C VAL A 156 -14.57 -4.31 7.56
N PHE A 157 -14.83 -3.06 7.15
CA PHE A 157 -14.05 -2.41 6.13
C PHE A 157 -12.85 -1.72 6.77
N TYR A 158 -11.68 -2.36 6.61
CA TYR A 158 -10.41 -1.85 7.13
C TYR A 158 -9.72 -0.99 6.07
N THR A 159 -9.82 0.31 6.20
CA THR A 159 -9.27 1.27 5.23
C THR A 159 -7.75 1.37 5.29
N GLY A 160 -7.12 1.01 6.43
CA GLY A 160 -5.77 1.44 6.74
C GLY A 160 -5.72 2.93 7.08
N CYS A 161 -4.53 3.54 7.05
CA CYS A 161 -4.40 4.96 7.37
C CYS A 161 -4.16 5.83 6.14
N ASN A 162 -3.40 5.35 5.16
CA ASN A 162 -2.82 6.17 4.10
C ASN A 162 -3.80 6.49 2.96
N VAL A 163 -4.88 5.69 2.78
CA VAL A 163 -5.95 5.99 1.83
C VAL A 163 -6.70 7.29 2.17
N LEU A 164 -6.67 7.68 3.44
CA LEU A 164 -7.30 8.93 3.89
C LEU A 164 -6.61 10.20 3.35
N LYS A 165 -5.45 10.08 2.70
CA LYS A 165 -4.86 11.15 1.89
C LYS A 165 -5.60 11.35 0.55
N THR A 166 -6.30 10.32 0.07
CA THR A 166 -7.16 10.32 -1.14
C THR A 166 -8.54 9.77 -0.78
N PRO A 167 -9.31 10.49 0.05
CA PRO A 167 -10.47 9.93 0.72
C PRO A 167 -11.64 9.60 -0.22
N HIS A 168 -11.71 10.19 -1.43
CA HIS A 168 -12.71 9.87 -2.44
C HIS A 168 -12.74 8.37 -2.77
N ILE A 169 -11.56 7.71 -2.79
CA ILE A 169 -11.43 6.27 -3.04
C ILE A 169 -12.14 5.45 -1.94
N ALA A 170 -11.89 5.79 -0.68
CA ALA A 170 -12.54 5.10 0.44
C ALA A 170 -14.05 5.37 0.46
N LEU A 171 -14.48 6.60 0.14
CA LEU A 171 -15.90 6.95 0.04
C LEU A 171 -16.61 6.19 -1.09
N LEU A 172 -15.99 6.06 -2.26
CA LEU A 172 -16.53 5.24 -3.35
C LEU A 172 -16.66 3.77 -2.94
N ALA A 173 -15.67 3.24 -2.21
CA ALA A 173 -15.76 1.88 -1.69
C ALA A 173 -17.00 1.70 -0.77
N LEU A 174 -17.27 2.67 0.11
CA LEU A 174 -18.46 2.64 0.97
C LEU A 174 -19.75 2.76 0.15
N ASP A 175 -19.81 3.67 -0.82
CA ASP A 175 -20.99 3.86 -1.67
C ASP A 175 -21.30 2.59 -2.48
N ILE A 176 -20.28 1.90 -2.99
CA ILE A 176 -20.44 0.62 -3.69
C ILE A 176 -20.96 -0.46 -2.74
N MET A 177 -20.45 -0.54 -1.51
CA MET A 177 -20.93 -1.48 -0.50
C MET A 177 -22.39 -1.19 -0.11
N ASP A 178 -22.78 0.08 0.01
CA ASP A 178 -24.16 0.50 0.30
C ASP A 178 -25.12 0.03 -0.81
N VAL A 179 -24.73 0.19 -2.09
CA VAL A 179 -25.54 -0.28 -3.25
C VAL A 179 -25.64 -1.80 -3.29
N LEU A 180 -24.60 -2.52 -2.88
CA LEU A 180 -24.62 -3.97 -2.77
C LEU A 180 -25.44 -4.49 -1.58
N GLY A 181 -25.93 -3.59 -0.70
CA GLY A 181 -26.78 -3.93 0.43
C GLY A 181 -26.06 -4.72 1.52
N VAL A 182 -24.72 -4.64 1.61
CA VAL A 182 -23.94 -5.31 2.67
C VAL A 182 -23.82 -4.42 3.89
N THR A 183 -23.89 -5.00 5.08
CA THR A 183 -23.65 -4.27 6.32
C THR A 183 -22.18 -4.27 6.69
N TYR A 184 -21.65 -3.13 7.11
CA TYR A 184 -20.22 -3.01 7.43
C TYR A 184 -19.96 -2.02 8.58
N GLN A 185 -18.84 -2.24 9.26
CA GLN A 185 -18.24 -1.29 10.18
C GLN A 185 -16.94 -0.76 9.59
N VAL A 186 -16.77 0.56 9.52
CA VAL A 186 -15.50 1.16 9.05
C VAL A 186 -14.52 1.23 10.20
N MET A 187 -13.32 0.68 9.96
CA MET A 187 -12.19 0.79 10.88
C MET A 187 -10.95 1.18 10.09
N GLY A 188 -10.16 2.09 10.62
CA GLY A 188 -8.95 2.56 9.95
C GLY A 188 -8.34 3.77 10.64
N GLY A 189 -7.56 4.53 9.88
CA GLY A 189 -6.83 5.66 10.42
C GLY A 189 -5.69 5.26 11.36
N LEU A 190 -5.18 6.23 12.09
CA LEU A 190 -4.00 6.06 12.94
C LEU A 190 -4.24 5.17 14.15
N SER A 191 -5.45 5.18 14.70
CA SER A 191 -5.82 4.36 15.87
C SER A 191 -5.88 2.84 15.59
N HIS A 192 -5.84 2.48 14.29
CA HIS A 192 -5.87 1.10 13.81
C HIS A 192 -4.66 0.81 12.92
N CYS A 193 -3.45 1.16 13.37
CA CYS A 193 -2.23 0.98 12.61
C CYS A 193 -1.75 -0.48 12.61
N CYS A 194 -1.31 -0.97 11.45
CA CYS A 194 -0.73 -2.31 11.30
C CYS A 194 0.68 -2.48 11.87
N GLY A 195 1.35 -1.40 12.30
CA GLY A 195 2.70 -1.43 12.87
C GLY A 195 3.85 -1.48 11.87
N ILE A 196 3.58 -1.42 10.55
CA ILE A 196 4.61 -1.59 9.52
C ILE A 196 5.75 -0.55 9.60
N LEU A 197 5.48 0.69 10.04
CA LEU A 197 6.51 1.72 10.17
C LEU A 197 7.50 1.38 11.28
N GLN A 198 7.01 0.85 12.40
CA GLN A 198 7.85 0.41 13.51
C GLN A 198 8.71 -0.78 13.11
N LEU A 199 8.11 -1.76 12.40
CA LEU A 199 8.86 -2.90 11.89
C LEU A 199 10.00 -2.47 10.97
N ARG A 200 9.70 -1.57 10.03
CA ARG A 200 10.70 -1.02 9.09
C ARG A 200 11.75 -0.12 9.77
N SER A 201 11.45 0.39 10.94
CA SER A 201 12.40 1.13 11.77
C SER A 201 13.20 0.22 12.71
N GLY A 202 12.99 -1.10 12.65
CA GLY A 202 13.73 -2.06 13.47
C GLY A 202 13.13 -2.33 14.86
N ASP A 203 11.95 -1.77 15.19
CA ASP A 203 11.26 -2.00 16.45
C ASP A 203 10.12 -3.02 16.29
N ALA A 204 10.50 -4.31 16.28
CA ALA A 204 9.56 -5.42 16.13
C ALA A 204 8.56 -5.52 17.30
N GLU A 205 8.98 -5.20 18.53
CA GLU A 205 8.11 -5.23 19.71
C GLU A 205 6.99 -4.20 19.59
N MET A 206 7.31 -2.96 19.23
CA MET A 206 6.28 -1.92 19.04
C MET A 206 5.39 -2.23 17.84
N ALA A 207 5.96 -2.77 16.75
CA ALA A 207 5.18 -3.22 15.60
C ALA A 207 4.16 -4.29 15.98
N ALA A 208 4.57 -5.29 16.75
CA ALA A 208 3.73 -6.34 17.30
C ALA A 208 2.62 -5.78 18.18
N ARG A 209 2.95 -4.90 19.11
CA ARG A 209 1.98 -4.27 20.02
C ARG A 209 0.91 -3.51 19.27
N MET A 210 1.30 -2.71 18.28
CA MET A 210 0.36 -1.94 17.45
C MET A 210 -0.51 -2.86 16.57
N GLY A 211 0.11 -3.84 15.91
CA GLY A 211 -0.58 -4.80 15.06
C GLY A 211 -1.58 -5.64 15.85
N SER A 212 -1.17 -6.25 16.97
CA SER A 212 -2.03 -7.06 17.83
C SER A 212 -3.19 -6.24 18.42
N GLY A 213 -2.92 -5.01 18.88
CA GLY A 213 -3.98 -4.13 19.39
C GLY A 213 -5.00 -3.73 18.32
N THR A 214 -4.57 -3.60 17.05
CA THR A 214 -5.51 -3.38 15.93
C THR A 214 -6.31 -4.65 15.65
N MET A 215 -5.67 -5.82 15.65
CA MET A 215 -6.36 -7.08 15.43
C MET A 215 -7.39 -7.39 16.51
N GLU A 216 -7.08 -7.10 17.76
CA GLU A 216 -8.02 -7.22 18.86
C GLU A 216 -9.28 -6.36 18.64
N LYS A 217 -9.08 -5.08 18.23
CA LYS A 217 -10.21 -4.19 17.90
C LYS A 217 -11.02 -4.70 16.72
N LEU A 218 -10.37 -5.20 15.66
CA LEU A 218 -11.05 -5.79 14.51
C LEU A 218 -11.87 -7.02 14.90
N SER A 219 -11.35 -7.87 15.78
CA SER A 219 -12.05 -9.08 16.25
C SER A 219 -13.27 -8.77 17.12
N HIS A 220 -13.27 -7.64 17.85
CA HIS A 220 -14.41 -7.20 18.64
C HIS A 220 -15.69 -6.92 17.83
N SER A 221 -15.57 -6.67 16.51
CA SER A 221 -16.71 -6.51 15.63
C SER A 221 -17.55 -7.78 15.47
N LYS A 222 -16.98 -8.96 15.79
CA LYS A 222 -17.59 -10.30 15.64
C LYS A 222 -18.00 -10.64 14.20
N SER A 223 -17.58 -9.85 13.21
CA SER A 223 -17.88 -10.10 11.80
C SER A 223 -17.21 -11.38 11.26
N GLY A 224 -16.02 -11.72 11.77
CA GLY A 224 -15.22 -12.81 11.21
C GLY A 224 -14.63 -12.54 9.83
N GLN A 225 -15.04 -11.45 9.18
CA GLN A 225 -14.63 -11.07 7.82
C GLN A 225 -14.14 -9.62 7.79
N VAL A 226 -12.89 -9.41 7.38
CA VAL A 226 -12.28 -8.09 7.24
C VAL A 226 -11.96 -7.83 5.77
N ILE A 227 -12.53 -6.77 5.20
CA ILE A 227 -12.22 -6.29 3.86
C ILE A 227 -11.14 -5.23 3.96
N SER A 228 -10.00 -5.44 3.33
CA SER A 228 -8.84 -4.55 3.40
C SER A 228 -8.65 -3.76 2.11
N TRP A 229 -8.47 -2.44 2.24
CA TRP A 229 -8.09 -1.62 1.09
C TRP A 229 -6.57 -1.54 0.90
N CYS A 230 -5.82 -1.34 1.98
CA CYS A 230 -4.39 -1.04 1.91
C CYS A 230 -3.53 -2.30 1.71
N PRO A 231 -2.75 -2.40 0.60
CA PRO A 231 -1.93 -3.58 0.32
C PRO A 231 -0.83 -3.81 1.35
N SER A 232 -0.24 -2.73 1.89
CA SER A 232 0.78 -2.83 2.95
C SER A 232 0.24 -3.44 4.22
N CYS A 233 -0.97 -2.99 4.63
CA CYS A 233 -1.62 -3.52 5.83
C CYS A 233 -2.03 -4.98 5.61
N TYR A 234 -2.53 -5.31 4.42
CA TYR A 234 -2.88 -6.67 4.06
C TYR A 234 -1.67 -7.62 4.21
N VAL A 235 -0.55 -7.28 3.56
CA VAL A 235 0.69 -8.08 3.65
C VAL A 235 1.20 -8.15 5.09
N GLN A 236 1.21 -7.03 5.82
CA GLN A 236 1.67 -6.99 7.21
C GLN A 236 0.83 -7.91 8.11
N PHE A 237 -0.49 -7.91 7.95
CA PHE A 237 -1.35 -8.77 8.75
C PHE A 237 -1.30 -10.23 8.29
N THR A 238 -1.43 -10.51 7.00
CA THR A 238 -1.58 -11.89 6.51
C THR A 238 -0.27 -12.66 6.45
N GLU A 239 0.86 -12.00 6.28
CA GLU A 239 2.17 -12.66 6.19
C GLU A 239 2.98 -12.60 7.49
N LEU A 240 2.71 -11.64 8.36
CA LEU A 240 3.46 -11.50 9.61
C LEU A 240 2.58 -11.68 10.83
N THR A 241 1.59 -10.81 11.06
CA THR A 241 0.92 -10.72 12.37
C THR A 241 0.00 -11.91 12.63
N LEU A 242 -0.95 -12.23 11.71
CA LEU A 242 -1.90 -13.34 11.86
C LEU A 242 -1.19 -14.69 12.03
N PRO A 243 -0.23 -15.08 11.14
CA PRO A 243 0.45 -16.37 11.31
C PRO A 243 1.31 -16.44 12.58
N THR A 244 1.79 -15.29 13.09
CA THR A 244 2.55 -15.27 14.35
C THR A 244 1.62 -15.46 15.54
N ILE A 245 0.41 -14.89 15.52
CA ILE A 245 -0.60 -15.12 16.56
C ILE A 245 -1.09 -16.58 16.55
N GLU A 246 -1.30 -17.16 15.38
CA GLU A 246 -1.61 -18.59 15.26
C GLU A 246 -0.51 -19.48 15.90
N ARG A 247 0.75 -19.12 15.67
CA ARG A 247 1.90 -19.82 16.29
C ARG A 247 1.98 -19.63 17.80
N GLN A 248 1.44 -18.53 18.36
CA GLN A 248 1.30 -18.37 19.81
C GLN A 248 0.28 -19.34 20.46
N GLY A 249 -0.43 -20.13 19.65
CA GLY A 249 -1.52 -21.01 20.07
C GLY A 249 -2.89 -20.34 20.05
N GLY A 250 -2.98 -19.15 19.44
CA GLY A 250 -4.25 -18.48 19.14
C GLY A 250 -4.94 -19.04 17.90
N SER A 251 -6.25 -18.88 17.82
CA SER A 251 -6.99 -19.07 16.57
C SER A 251 -6.93 -17.79 15.74
N ARG A 252 -7.03 -17.94 14.40
CA ARG A 252 -7.20 -16.79 13.53
C ARG A 252 -8.54 -16.10 13.84
N PRO A 253 -8.54 -14.83 14.25
CA PRO A 253 -9.76 -14.17 14.73
C PRO A 253 -10.70 -13.77 13.60
N PHE A 254 -10.22 -13.63 12.37
CA PHE A 254 -10.97 -13.28 11.17
C PHE A 254 -10.20 -13.63 9.91
N GLU A 255 -10.92 -13.72 8.79
CA GLU A 255 -10.33 -13.76 7.46
C GLU A 255 -10.22 -12.35 6.89
N MET A 256 -9.12 -12.07 6.18
CA MET A 256 -8.87 -10.78 5.55
C MET A 256 -8.85 -10.91 4.02
N THR A 257 -9.71 -10.17 3.34
CA THR A 257 -9.86 -10.19 1.89
C THR A 257 -9.57 -8.80 1.30
N PRO A 258 -8.76 -8.67 0.23
CA PRO A 258 -8.60 -7.40 -0.47
C PRO A 258 -9.93 -6.93 -1.08
N PHE A 259 -10.18 -5.61 -1.09
CA PHE A 259 -11.47 -5.05 -1.52
C PHE A 259 -11.86 -5.47 -2.96
N LEU A 260 -10.92 -5.43 -3.91
CA LEU A 260 -11.25 -5.84 -5.28
C LEU A 260 -11.58 -7.33 -5.40
N ARG A 261 -10.91 -8.19 -4.66
CA ARG A 261 -11.28 -9.60 -4.59
C ARG A 261 -12.65 -9.83 -3.93
N PHE A 262 -12.99 -9.00 -2.97
CA PHE A 262 -14.34 -9.01 -2.39
C PHE A 262 -15.39 -8.61 -3.43
N LEU A 263 -15.14 -7.58 -4.26
CA LEU A 263 -16.05 -7.17 -5.32
C LEU A 263 -16.16 -8.23 -6.43
N ASP A 264 -15.04 -8.78 -6.85
CA ASP A 264 -14.98 -9.82 -7.87
C ASP A 264 -15.73 -11.08 -7.43
N GLY A 265 -15.54 -11.53 -6.18
CA GLY A 265 -16.33 -12.63 -5.62
C GLY A 265 -17.85 -12.34 -5.55
N ARG A 266 -18.26 -11.11 -5.80
CA ARG A 266 -19.65 -10.63 -5.90
C ARG A 266 -19.99 -10.07 -7.28
N LEU A 267 -19.22 -10.39 -8.29
CA LEU A 267 -19.38 -9.83 -9.64
C LEU A 267 -20.80 -10.07 -10.20
N ALA A 268 -21.40 -11.21 -9.89
CA ALA A 268 -22.78 -11.51 -10.27
C ALA A 268 -23.80 -10.56 -9.60
N GLN A 269 -23.50 -10.08 -8.38
CA GLN A 269 -24.33 -9.10 -7.68
C GLN A 269 -24.01 -7.67 -8.13
N LEU A 270 -22.76 -7.39 -8.50
CA LEU A 270 -22.31 -6.09 -8.97
C LEU A 270 -22.84 -5.76 -10.38
N LYS A 271 -22.79 -6.72 -11.31
CA LYS A 271 -23.18 -6.53 -12.72
C LYS A 271 -24.55 -5.85 -12.94
N PRO A 272 -25.63 -6.17 -12.23
CA PRO A 272 -26.91 -5.48 -12.38
C PRO A 272 -26.86 -3.99 -12.06
N HIS A 273 -25.86 -3.53 -11.30
CA HIS A 273 -25.67 -2.13 -10.94
C HIS A 273 -24.75 -1.37 -11.90
N LEU A 274 -24.00 -2.07 -12.77
CA LEU A 274 -23.15 -1.49 -13.82
C LEU A 274 -24.02 -1.11 -15.03
N GLN A 275 -24.90 -0.10 -14.87
CA GLN A 275 -25.95 0.21 -15.86
C GLN A 275 -25.54 1.28 -16.87
N ARG A 276 -24.63 2.18 -16.48
CA ARG A 276 -24.20 3.26 -17.37
C ARG A 276 -23.01 2.79 -18.21
N ARG A 277 -23.10 3.02 -19.51
CA ARG A 277 -21.96 2.77 -20.39
C ARG A 277 -20.84 3.76 -20.10
N VAL A 278 -19.63 3.25 -19.99
CA VAL A 278 -18.42 4.04 -19.81
C VAL A 278 -17.56 3.83 -21.06
N GLU A 279 -17.78 4.69 -22.06
CA GLU A 279 -17.05 4.60 -23.34
C GLU A 279 -15.62 5.09 -23.14
N MET A 280 -14.74 4.20 -22.71
CA MET A 280 -13.33 4.50 -22.49
C MET A 280 -12.44 3.31 -22.88
N LYS A 281 -11.37 3.62 -23.59
CA LYS A 281 -10.23 2.75 -23.78
C LYS A 281 -9.25 2.98 -22.64
N ILE A 282 -9.02 1.97 -21.81
CA ILE A 282 -8.25 2.13 -20.58
C ILE A 282 -7.10 1.15 -20.51
N ALA A 283 -6.04 1.53 -19.80
CA ALA A 283 -4.98 0.63 -19.39
C ALA A 283 -4.93 0.55 -17.87
N LEU A 284 -4.64 -0.65 -17.35
CA LEU A 284 -4.53 -0.87 -15.91
C LEU A 284 -3.07 -0.73 -15.46
N HIS A 285 -2.81 0.19 -14.52
CA HIS A 285 -1.54 0.25 -13.80
C HIS A 285 -1.37 -1.01 -12.96
N ARG A 286 -0.46 -1.89 -13.38
CA ARG A 286 -0.30 -3.21 -12.77
C ARG A 286 0.52 -3.11 -11.48
N HIS A 287 -0.09 -3.52 -10.38
CA HIS A 287 0.47 -3.48 -9.04
C HIS A 287 0.46 -4.89 -8.42
N PRO A 288 1.40 -5.78 -8.79
CA PRO A 288 1.47 -7.14 -8.28
C PRO A 288 1.78 -7.17 -6.78
N GLY A 289 1.75 -8.33 -6.19
CA GLY A 289 2.19 -8.56 -4.81
C GLY A 289 1.08 -8.91 -3.82
N VAL A 290 -0.19 -8.65 -4.17
CA VAL A 290 -1.35 -9.25 -3.51
C VAL A 290 -2.04 -10.15 -4.52
N ALA A 291 -1.96 -11.44 -4.29
CA ALA A 291 -2.45 -12.45 -5.24
C ALA A 291 -3.94 -12.28 -5.58
N GLY A 292 -4.27 -12.38 -6.87
CA GLY A 292 -5.62 -12.31 -7.39
C GLY A 292 -6.23 -10.91 -7.47
N VAL A 293 -5.50 -9.85 -7.07
CA VAL A 293 -6.05 -8.47 -7.10
C VAL A 293 -6.02 -7.88 -8.51
N MET A 294 -4.97 -8.15 -9.28
CA MET A 294 -4.87 -7.64 -10.65
C MET A 294 -5.86 -8.35 -11.59
N GLU A 295 -6.03 -9.63 -11.39
CA GLU A 295 -7.02 -10.45 -12.07
C GLU A 295 -8.44 -9.95 -11.76
N ALA A 296 -8.77 -9.78 -10.49
CA ALA A 296 -10.05 -9.22 -10.05
C ALA A 296 -10.29 -7.80 -10.62
N ALA A 297 -9.24 -6.96 -10.66
CA ALA A 297 -9.36 -5.63 -11.25
C ALA A 297 -9.72 -5.70 -12.74
N ALA A 298 -9.08 -6.58 -13.50
CA ALA A 298 -9.37 -6.77 -14.92
C ALA A 298 -10.79 -7.30 -15.13
N GLU A 299 -11.21 -8.34 -14.42
CA GLU A 299 -12.55 -8.94 -14.52
C GLU A 299 -13.67 -7.92 -14.19
N ILE A 300 -13.44 -7.07 -13.18
CA ILE A 300 -14.39 -5.99 -12.83
C ILE A 300 -14.48 -4.95 -13.95
N LEU A 301 -13.35 -4.51 -14.50
CA LEU A 301 -13.33 -3.50 -15.58
C LEU A 301 -13.95 -4.05 -16.87
N GLU A 302 -13.67 -5.28 -17.24
CA GLU A 302 -14.25 -5.95 -18.40
C GLU A 302 -15.76 -6.17 -18.28
N ALA A 303 -16.29 -6.20 -17.05
CA ALA A 303 -17.72 -6.31 -16.80
C ALA A 303 -18.47 -4.97 -17.02
N ILE A 304 -17.77 -3.84 -17.12
CA ILE A 304 -18.37 -2.51 -17.29
C ILE A 304 -18.70 -2.29 -18.77
N PRO A 305 -19.96 -2.01 -19.12
CA PRO A 305 -20.34 -1.78 -20.50
C PRO A 305 -19.60 -0.57 -21.13
N GLY A 306 -18.96 -0.78 -22.26
CA GLY A 306 -18.26 0.26 -23.02
C GLY A 306 -16.77 0.41 -22.71
N VAL A 307 -16.27 -0.23 -21.64
CA VAL A 307 -14.83 -0.24 -21.32
C VAL A 307 -14.10 -1.17 -22.28
N GLU A 308 -13.01 -0.68 -22.86
CA GLU A 308 -12.02 -1.44 -23.62
C GLU A 308 -10.72 -1.49 -22.80
N LEU A 309 -10.38 -2.67 -22.27
CA LEU A 309 -9.14 -2.84 -21.50
C LEU A 309 -7.97 -3.21 -22.41
N VAL A 310 -6.89 -2.44 -22.35
CA VAL A 310 -5.67 -2.61 -23.15
C VAL A 310 -4.51 -3.03 -22.26
N ASP A 311 -3.76 -4.05 -22.68
CA ASP A 311 -2.49 -4.39 -22.04
C ASP A 311 -1.35 -3.57 -22.67
N LEU A 312 -0.67 -2.79 -21.85
CA LEU A 312 0.50 -2.00 -22.28
C LEU A 312 1.78 -2.83 -22.39
N ASN A 313 1.76 -4.12 -22.03
CA ASN A 313 2.91 -5.00 -21.99
C ASN A 313 4.10 -4.46 -21.19
N GLN A 314 3.82 -3.64 -20.16
CA GLN A 314 4.84 -3.09 -19.29
C GLN A 314 5.11 -4.01 -18.10
N PRO A 315 6.36 -4.04 -17.58
CA PRO A 315 6.70 -4.84 -16.41
C PRO A 315 5.85 -4.44 -15.20
N ALA A 316 5.23 -5.44 -14.57
CA ALA A 316 4.51 -5.26 -13.32
C ALA A 316 5.43 -5.60 -12.14
N VAL A 317 6.01 -4.59 -11.50
CA VAL A 317 6.99 -4.76 -10.44
C VAL A 317 6.58 -4.01 -9.17
N GLY A 318 6.66 -4.68 -8.05
CA GLY A 318 6.41 -4.07 -6.76
C GLY A 318 4.97 -4.09 -6.28
N LEU A 319 4.81 -4.01 -4.99
CA LEU A 319 3.55 -3.94 -4.28
C LEU A 319 3.18 -2.48 -3.98
N GLN A 320 4.17 -1.64 -3.81
CA GLN A 320 4.02 -0.27 -3.35
C GLN A 320 5.05 0.61 -4.02
N SER A 321 4.62 1.77 -4.43
CA SER A 321 5.51 2.82 -4.92
C SER A 321 6.63 3.15 -3.94
N VAL A 322 6.35 3.16 -2.63
CA VAL A 322 7.37 3.36 -1.58
C VAL A 322 8.41 2.22 -1.54
N SER A 323 8.02 0.97 -1.81
CA SER A 323 8.98 -0.15 -1.84
C SER A 323 9.89 -0.08 -3.06
N VAL A 324 9.36 0.33 -4.21
CA VAL A 324 10.17 0.60 -5.41
C VAL A 324 11.05 1.84 -5.21
N GLY A 325 10.77 2.67 -4.22
CA GLY A 325 11.60 3.81 -3.80
C GLY A 325 13.01 3.43 -3.34
N ALA A 326 13.26 2.16 -2.97
CA ALA A 326 14.62 1.65 -2.74
C ALA A 326 15.50 1.66 -4.01
N LEU A 327 14.87 1.75 -5.19
CA LEU A 327 15.51 1.81 -6.51
C LEU A 327 14.94 3.00 -7.30
N PRO A 328 15.23 4.25 -6.92
CA PRO A 328 14.54 5.43 -7.43
C PRO A 328 14.71 5.64 -8.94
N ALA A 329 15.88 5.34 -9.50
CA ALA A 329 16.11 5.43 -10.93
C ALA A 329 15.25 4.42 -11.71
N PHE A 330 15.19 3.19 -11.24
CA PHE A 330 14.37 2.14 -11.83
C PHE A 330 12.87 2.45 -11.71
N LYS A 331 12.43 2.99 -10.57
CA LYS A 331 11.05 3.45 -10.38
C LYS A 331 10.66 4.51 -11.41
N ARG A 332 11.51 5.53 -11.60
CA ARG A 332 11.27 6.57 -12.61
C ARG A 332 11.20 6.01 -14.02
N GLU A 333 12.11 5.10 -14.37
CA GLU A 333 12.12 4.42 -15.67
C GLU A 333 10.80 3.68 -15.90
N LEU A 334 10.36 2.85 -14.95
CA LEU A 334 9.10 2.10 -15.06
C LEU A 334 7.89 3.02 -15.27
N GLN A 335 7.79 4.08 -14.47
CA GLN A 335 6.66 5.01 -14.55
C GLN A 335 6.66 5.80 -15.86
N LEU A 336 7.83 6.24 -16.32
CA LEU A 336 7.95 6.95 -17.59
C LEU A 336 7.59 6.05 -18.77
N ASN A 337 8.10 4.80 -18.79
CA ASN A 337 7.81 3.83 -19.84
C ASN A 337 6.31 3.49 -19.88
N GLU A 338 5.66 3.37 -18.72
CA GLU A 338 4.22 3.11 -18.65
C GLU A 338 3.40 4.28 -19.18
N LEU A 339 3.71 5.52 -18.77
CA LEU A 339 3.03 6.72 -19.28
C LEU A 339 3.24 6.87 -20.80
N GLN A 340 4.43 6.59 -21.30
CA GLN A 340 4.73 6.61 -22.73
C GLN A 340 3.93 5.54 -23.48
N ALA A 341 3.91 4.31 -22.99
CA ALA A 341 3.15 3.21 -23.59
C ALA A 341 1.64 3.48 -23.59
N ALA A 342 1.11 4.06 -22.52
CA ALA A 342 -0.29 4.48 -22.44
C ALA A 342 -0.63 5.54 -23.50
N CYS A 343 0.27 6.52 -23.69
CA CYS A 343 0.14 7.52 -24.73
C CYS A 343 0.17 6.92 -26.14
N GLU A 344 1.11 6.01 -26.42
CA GLU A 344 1.25 5.34 -27.72
C GLU A 344 0.06 4.43 -28.02
N ALA A 345 -0.48 3.76 -27.00
CA ALA A 345 -1.68 2.96 -27.12
C ALA A 345 -2.95 3.80 -27.34
N GLY A 346 -2.89 5.13 -27.15
CA GLY A 346 -4.01 6.02 -27.30
C GLY A 346 -5.14 5.71 -26.32
N VAL A 347 -4.82 5.45 -25.06
CA VAL A 347 -5.83 5.21 -24.02
C VAL A 347 -6.49 6.53 -23.59
N ASP A 348 -7.76 6.45 -23.19
CA ASP A 348 -8.48 7.58 -22.59
C ASP A 348 -8.11 7.74 -21.10
N ALA A 349 -7.73 6.63 -20.44
CA ALA A 349 -7.30 6.68 -19.06
C ALA A 349 -6.29 5.58 -18.70
N LEU A 350 -5.34 5.93 -17.83
CA LEU A 350 -4.53 5.00 -17.03
C LEU A 350 -5.21 4.82 -15.67
N VAL A 351 -5.63 3.59 -15.38
CA VAL A 351 -6.42 3.25 -14.20
C VAL A 351 -5.51 2.68 -13.11
N THR A 352 -5.48 3.33 -11.96
CA THR A 352 -4.73 2.85 -10.78
C THR A 352 -5.62 2.01 -9.87
N VAL A 353 -5.02 1.02 -9.21
CA VAL A 353 -5.74 0.17 -8.23
C VAL A 353 -5.68 0.79 -6.85
N TYR A 354 -4.51 1.16 -6.37
CA TYR A 354 -4.32 1.61 -5.00
C TYR A 354 -4.10 3.12 -4.87
N HIS A 355 -4.44 3.62 -3.71
CA HIS A 355 -4.29 5.02 -3.32
C HIS A 355 -2.85 5.55 -3.40
N SER A 356 -1.84 4.69 -3.22
CA SER A 356 -0.43 5.08 -3.31
C SER A 356 -0.04 5.43 -4.74
N ASP A 357 -0.41 4.57 -5.68
CA ASP A 357 -0.08 4.73 -7.09
C ASP A 357 -0.87 5.90 -7.69
N HIS A 358 -2.13 6.02 -7.28
CA HIS A 358 -2.95 7.17 -7.66
C HIS A 358 -2.32 8.49 -7.21
N ARG A 359 -1.87 8.59 -5.95
CA ARG A 359 -1.20 9.80 -5.45
C ARG A 359 0.07 10.16 -6.20
N GLU A 360 0.83 9.16 -6.62
CA GLU A 360 2.06 9.40 -7.36
C GLU A 360 1.80 9.82 -8.81
N LEU A 361 0.84 9.18 -9.47
CA LEU A 361 0.65 9.33 -10.90
C LEU A 361 -0.38 10.41 -11.28
N CYS A 362 -1.38 10.70 -10.46
CA CYS A 362 -2.56 11.48 -10.85
C CYS A 362 -2.24 12.89 -11.41
N ALA A 363 -1.18 13.54 -10.93
CA ALA A 363 -0.80 14.88 -11.42
C ALA A 363 -0.21 14.86 -12.84
N HIS A 364 0.25 13.70 -13.34
CA HIS A 364 0.75 13.57 -14.72
C HIS A 364 -0.35 13.69 -15.76
N GLU A 365 -1.63 13.60 -15.36
CA GLU A 365 -2.76 13.96 -16.22
C GLU A 365 -2.62 15.35 -16.84
N ARG A 366 -1.91 16.27 -16.19
CA ARG A 366 -1.62 17.62 -16.71
C ARG A 366 -0.79 17.61 -18.00
N ASP A 367 0.16 16.67 -18.11
CA ASP A 367 1.16 16.68 -19.19
C ASP A 367 0.98 15.55 -20.21
N TRP A 368 0.07 14.62 -19.93
CA TRP A 368 -0.24 13.48 -20.81
C TRP A 368 -1.67 13.56 -21.34
N PRO A 369 -1.94 13.05 -22.57
CA PRO A 369 -3.23 13.22 -23.24
C PRO A 369 -4.29 12.22 -22.77
N PHE A 370 -4.21 11.68 -21.56
CA PHE A 370 -5.15 10.74 -20.97
C PHE A 370 -5.37 11.04 -19.50
N ARG A 371 -6.51 10.60 -18.98
CA ARG A 371 -6.84 10.71 -17.55
C ARG A 371 -6.03 9.71 -16.72
N ILE A 372 -5.80 10.04 -15.44
CA ILE A 372 -5.26 9.11 -14.46
C ILE A 372 -6.26 9.03 -13.31
N ILE A 373 -6.94 7.89 -13.21
CA ILE A 373 -8.09 7.70 -12.31
C ILE A 373 -7.94 6.40 -11.50
N ASN A 374 -8.65 6.32 -10.39
CA ASN A 374 -8.71 5.08 -9.63
C ASN A 374 -9.78 4.14 -10.20
N ILE A 375 -9.57 2.83 -10.10
CA ILE A 375 -10.53 1.82 -10.58
C ILE A 375 -11.94 2.03 -10.02
N LEU A 376 -12.08 2.50 -8.76
CA LEU A 376 -13.39 2.74 -8.17
C LEU A 376 -14.11 3.94 -8.79
N GLU A 377 -13.40 4.87 -9.42
CA GLU A 377 -14.04 5.95 -10.20
C GLU A 377 -14.71 5.36 -11.45
N VAL A 378 -14.05 4.43 -12.15
CA VAL A 378 -14.62 3.74 -13.34
C VAL A 378 -15.85 2.92 -12.95
N VAL A 379 -15.76 2.14 -11.87
CA VAL A 379 -16.88 1.37 -11.32
C VAL A 379 -18.02 2.31 -10.91
N GLY A 380 -17.70 3.37 -10.18
CA GLY A 380 -18.65 4.38 -9.72
C GLY A 380 -19.38 5.06 -10.89
N ASP A 381 -18.65 5.47 -11.92
CA ASP A 381 -19.24 6.09 -13.12
C ASP A 381 -20.30 5.17 -13.75
N SER A 382 -20.02 3.88 -13.86
CA SER A 382 -20.98 2.89 -14.38
C SER A 382 -22.18 2.66 -13.45
N MET A 383 -21.99 2.77 -12.15
CA MET A 383 -23.06 2.67 -11.14
C MET A 383 -23.82 3.98 -10.93
N GLY A 384 -23.36 5.09 -11.51
CA GLY A 384 -23.91 6.43 -11.26
C GLY A 384 -23.49 7.04 -9.92
N LEU A 385 -22.44 6.52 -9.33
CA LEU A 385 -21.81 7.03 -8.12
C LEU A 385 -20.65 7.95 -8.49
N HIS A 386 -20.54 9.08 -7.81
CA HIS A 386 -19.46 10.02 -8.08
C HIS A 386 -18.92 10.62 -6.79
N ARG A 387 -17.60 10.61 -6.63
CA ARG A 387 -16.87 11.31 -5.59
C ARG A 387 -15.75 12.11 -6.22
N GLN A 388 -15.73 13.41 -5.92
CA GLN A 388 -14.71 14.31 -6.48
C GLN A 388 -13.31 13.93 -5.99
N ASP A 389 -12.38 13.73 -6.93
CA ASP A 389 -10.96 13.56 -6.62
C ASP A 389 -10.32 14.94 -6.34
N ARG A 390 -10.56 15.41 -5.11
CA ARG A 390 -10.01 16.70 -4.65
C ARG A 390 -8.47 16.65 -4.53
N TYR A 391 -7.90 15.48 -4.19
CA TYR A 391 -6.46 15.32 -4.09
C TYR A 391 -5.77 15.63 -5.43
N LYS A 392 -6.22 15.03 -6.53
CA LYS A 392 -5.69 15.28 -7.87
C LYS A 392 -5.86 16.73 -8.28
N GLN A 393 -7.03 17.30 -8.07
CA GLN A 393 -7.31 18.70 -8.41
C GLN A 393 -6.32 19.65 -7.73
N LEU A 394 -6.07 19.46 -6.44
CA LEU A 394 -5.10 20.25 -5.67
C LEU A 394 -3.67 19.97 -6.16
N LYS A 395 -3.30 18.70 -6.34
CA LYS A 395 -1.93 18.33 -6.74
C LYS A 395 -1.56 18.86 -8.12
N ILE A 396 -2.49 18.92 -9.07
CA ILE A 396 -2.27 19.47 -10.41
C ILE A 396 -1.89 20.95 -10.40
N MET A 397 -2.31 21.71 -9.38
CA MET A 397 -1.94 23.12 -9.23
C MET A 397 -0.44 23.35 -9.07
N GLN A 398 0.29 22.41 -8.42
CA GLN A 398 1.73 22.45 -8.18
C GLN A 398 2.22 23.74 -7.49
N ASP A 399 1.32 24.46 -6.83
CA ASP A 399 1.59 25.69 -6.08
C ASP A 399 1.01 25.55 -4.66
N ALA A 400 1.88 25.48 -3.67
CA ALA A 400 1.48 25.25 -2.28
C ALA A 400 0.65 26.40 -1.71
N ASP A 401 0.91 27.63 -2.12
CA ASP A 401 0.19 28.81 -1.62
C ASP A 401 -1.20 28.88 -2.26
N GLN A 402 -1.31 28.56 -3.55
CA GLN A 402 -2.59 28.42 -4.23
C GLN A 402 -3.43 27.30 -3.62
N ILE A 403 -2.83 26.14 -3.35
CA ILE A 403 -3.53 24.99 -2.73
C ILE A 403 -4.07 25.38 -1.35
N VAL A 404 -3.27 26.02 -0.51
CA VAL A 404 -3.69 26.46 0.82
C VAL A 404 -4.81 27.49 0.74
N SER A 405 -4.71 28.44 -0.20
CA SER A 405 -5.77 29.44 -0.45
C SER A 405 -7.08 28.79 -0.88
N GLU A 406 -7.03 27.83 -1.80
CA GLU A 406 -8.19 27.07 -2.29
C GLU A 406 -8.87 26.25 -1.19
N CYS A 407 -8.12 25.86 -0.14
CA CYS A 407 -8.61 25.10 1.01
C CYS A 407 -8.92 25.95 2.25
N SER A 408 -8.95 27.29 2.13
CA SER A 408 -9.07 28.23 3.26
C SER A 408 -10.28 27.94 4.18
N ASP A 409 -11.43 27.62 3.59
CA ASP A 409 -12.67 27.35 4.34
C ASP A 409 -12.54 26.05 5.17
N LEU A 410 -11.97 24.99 4.60
CA LEU A 410 -11.73 23.72 5.30
C LEU A 410 -10.62 23.88 6.37
N ILE A 411 -9.59 24.67 6.09
CA ILE A 411 -8.54 25.01 7.06
C ILE A 411 -9.18 25.70 8.28
N ALA A 412 -10.04 26.68 8.05
CA ALA A 412 -10.77 27.39 9.11
C ALA A 412 -11.73 26.47 9.86
N GLN A 413 -12.54 25.67 9.14
CA GLN A 413 -13.50 24.72 9.72
C GLN A 413 -12.82 23.71 10.64
N HIS A 414 -11.65 23.20 10.24
CA HIS A 414 -10.88 22.22 11.02
C HIS A 414 -9.88 22.83 12.00
N ALA A 415 -9.84 24.16 12.11
CA ALA A 415 -8.89 24.89 12.94
C ALA A 415 -7.41 24.46 12.68
N LEU A 416 -7.05 24.24 11.41
CA LEU A 416 -5.69 23.88 11.03
C LEU A 416 -4.78 25.11 11.05
N ASP A 417 -3.54 24.90 11.49
CA ASP A 417 -2.50 25.91 11.34
C ASP A 417 -2.09 26.00 9.85
N VAL A 418 -2.19 27.20 9.29
CA VAL A 418 -1.93 27.47 7.86
C VAL A 418 -0.50 27.10 7.46
N GLY A 419 0.50 27.45 8.30
CA GLY A 419 1.90 27.14 8.05
C GLY A 419 2.16 25.63 8.02
N LYS A 420 1.60 24.91 9.00
CA LYS A 420 1.69 23.44 9.03
C LYS A 420 0.95 22.78 7.87
N ALA A 421 -0.19 23.32 7.46
CA ALA A 421 -0.92 22.83 6.28
C ALA A 421 -0.07 22.99 5.01
N ARG A 422 0.54 24.17 4.84
CA ARG A 422 1.48 24.44 3.74
C ARG A 422 2.67 23.50 3.73
N ASP A 423 3.31 23.29 4.88
CA ASP A 423 4.44 22.35 5.00
C ASP A 423 4.06 20.92 4.60
N VAL A 424 2.88 20.46 4.97
CA VAL A 424 2.38 19.13 4.57
C VAL A 424 2.07 19.08 3.07
N VAL A 425 1.49 20.11 2.51
CA VAL A 425 1.28 20.20 1.05
C VAL A 425 2.60 20.08 0.31
N VAL A 426 3.62 20.85 0.71
CA VAL A 426 4.95 20.81 0.08
C VAL A 426 5.57 19.42 0.19
N LYS A 427 5.59 18.83 1.39
CA LYS A 427 6.32 17.58 1.67
C LYS A 427 5.58 16.31 1.26
N ALA A 428 4.28 16.25 1.53
CA ALA A 428 3.52 15.00 1.42
C ALA A 428 2.52 14.97 0.25
N MET A 429 2.21 16.09 -0.38
CA MET A 429 1.40 16.14 -1.61
C MET A 429 2.27 16.38 -2.84
N LEU A 430 3.07 17.43 -2.85
CA LEU A 430 3.91 17.81 -3.99
C LEU A 430 5.23 17.05 -4.02
N GLY A 431 5.80 16.70 -2.85
CA GLY A 431 7.02 15.90 -2.73
C GLY A 431 6.86 14.44 -3.20
N ASP A 432 5.64 13.89 -3.19
CA ASP A 432 5.33 12.57 -3.75
C ASP A 432 5.26 12.61 -5.30
N GLN A 433 6.16 13.34 -5.95
CA GLN A 433 6.18 13.52 -7.40
C GLN A 433 7.43 12.87 -8.00
N PRO A 434 7.35 11.60 -8.47
CA PRO A 434 8.53 10.84 -8.88
C PRO A 434 9.11 11.27 -10.21
N LEU A 435 8.29 11.87 -11.10
CA LEU A 435 8.68 12.33 -12.41
C LEU A 435 8.46 13.85 -12.54
N PRO A 436 9.25 14.56 -13.37
CA PRO A 436 8.96 15.93 -13.74
C PRO A 436 7.55 16.03 -14.36
N LEU A 437 6.80 17.07 -14.03
CA LEU A 437 5.49 17.33 -14.66
C LEU A 437 5.59 17.83 -16.08
N ASN A 438 6.76 18.27 -16.53
CA ASN A 438 6.95 18.74 -17.91
C ASN A 438 7.39 17.57 -18.79
N ARG A 439 6.51 17.19 -19.71
CA ARG A 439 6.78 16.18 -20.74
C ARG A 439 8.02 16.59 -21.55
N GLY A 440 9.03 15.74 -21.53
CA GLY A 440 10.31 15.99 -22.24
C GLY A 440 11.43 16.57 -21.39
N SER A 441 11.21 16.98 -20.14
CA SER A 441 12.31 17.22 -19.23
C SER A 441 12.90 15.88 -18.81
N ARG A 442 14.18 15.65 -19.13
CA ARG A 442 14.89 14.47 -18.61
C ARG A 442 14.96 14.58 -17.09
N PRO A 443 14.77 13.48 -16.35
CA PRO A 443 15.02 13.48 -14.91
C PRO A 443 16.43 14.05 -14.67
N VAL A 444 16.52 15.09 -13.87
CA VAL A 444 17.82 15.54 -13.37
C VAL A 444 18.37 14.36 -12.57
N GLU A 445 19.55 13.86 -12.92
CA GLU A 445 20.28 12.94 -12.06
C GLU A 445 20.48 13.65 -10.72
N GLN A 446 19.67 13.27 -9.74
CA GLN A 446 19.92 13.66 -8.36
C GLN A 446 21.17 12.89 -7.95
N ASP A 447 22.24 13.65 -7.63
CA ASP A 447 23.46 13.11 -7.07
C ASP A 447 23.11 12.17 -5.90
N ALA A 448 23.78 11.03 -5.90
CA ALA A 448 23.64 9.99 -4.88
C ALA A 448 24.01 10.46 -3.45
N SER A 449 24.41 11.71 -3.28
CA SER A 449 24.77 12.35 -2.01
C SER A 449 23.58 12.70 -1.10
N ASP A 450 22.33 12.75 -1.62
CA ASP A 450 21.17 13.14 -0.81
C ASP A 450 20.41 11.94 -0.20
N VAL A 451 20.87 10.70 -0.42
CA VAL A 451 20.21 9.49 0.10
C VAL A 451 20.71 9.09 1.49
N GLU A 452 21.77 9.72 2.01
CA GLU A 452 22.29 9.44 3.36
C GLU A 452 21.50 10.13 4.49
N SER A 453 20.50 10.94 4.20
CA SER A 453 19.73 11.69 5.23
C SER A 453 18.21 11.55 5.17
N ALA A 454 17.67 10.45 4.59
CA ALA A 454 16.22 10.22 4.59
C ALA A 454 15.82 8.91 5.27
#